data_6f750b95319799f1e9dc0a0e30d7dbad
#
_entry.id   6f750b95319799f1e9dc0a0e30d7dbad
#
_cell.length_a   1.000
_cell.length_b   1.000
_cell.length_c   1.000
_cell.angle_alpha   90.00
_cell.angle_beta   90.00
_cell.angle_gamma   90.00
#
_symmetry.space_group_name_H-M   'P 1'
#
loop_
_entity.id
_entity.type
_entity.pdbx_description
1 polymer ?
#
loop_
_entity_poly.entity_id
_entity_poly.type
_entity_poly.pdbx_seq_one_letter_code
_entity_poly.pdbx_strand_id
1 'polypeptide(L)'
;VGQTVPILVRRDPARPDHYLLVYGRRRLEAVRGSSQLGKVRAMIAAMDDHAAVVAQVSENTGRRDLSFIEKALFAQELTESGFGNQTEVAEVLNMTKSAVSMALSVARAVGRDLAQAIGPAHGIGRPRWDALVKDLQAAALPLPELVDVAQHSRSQARPDVADPSVAAFDAVSLRLRKAVKV
;
A
#
# COMPACT_ATOMS: atom_id res chain seq x y z
N VAL A 1 28.82 -9.35 11.54
CA VAL A 1 27.91 -8.93 10.44
C VAL A 1 26.66 -8.37 11.11
N GLY A 2 26.51 -7.06 11.14
CA GLY A 2 25.39 -6.37 11.83
C GLY A 2 24.15 -6.29 10.92
N GLN A 3 22.98 -6.06 11.54
CA GLN A 3 21.73 -5.79 10.84
C GLN A 3 21.86 -4.46 10.03
N THR A 4 21.81 -4.55 8.72
CA THR A 4 21.92 -3.39 7.81
C THR A 4 20.60 -2.65 7.65
N VAL A 5 19.49 -3.39 7.55
CA VAL A 5 18.13 -2.83 7.36
C VAL A 5 17.33 -3.01 8.65
N PRO A 6 16.73 -1.97 9.23
CA PRO A 6 15.88 -2.08 10.42
C PRO A 6 14.61 -2.89 10.13
N ILE A 7 13.99 -3.42 11.19
CA ILE A 7 12.60 -3.89 11.13
C ILE A 7 11.67 -2.69 11.30
N LEU A 8 10.44 -2.79 10.82
CA LEU A 8 9.41 -1.78 11.03
C LEU A 8 8.47 -2.25 12.12
N VAL A 9 8.25 -1.39 13.12
CA VAL A 9 7.31 -1.62 14.20
C VAL A 9 6.41 -0.40 14.41
N ARG A 10 5.24 -0.60 14.99
CA ARG A 10 4.40 0.47 15.52
C ARG A 10 4.22 0.31 17.02
N ARG A 11 3.85 1.39 17.71
CA ARG A 11 3.49 1.30 19.12
C ARG A 11 2.22 0.45 19.29
N ASP A 12 2.20 -0.36 20.33
CA ASP A 12 1.00 -1.08 20.72
C ASP A 12 0.04 -0.10 21.43
N PRO A 13 -1.15 0.19 20.88
CA PRO A 13 -2.07 1.14 21.49
C PRO A 13 -2.61 0.66 22.85
N ALA A 14 -2.60 -0.66 23.09
CA ALA A 14 -3.11 -1.26 24.32
C ALA A 14 -2.04 -1.38 25.42
N ARG A 15 -0.74 -1.34 25.09
CA ARG A 15 0.34 -1.58 26.04
C ARG A 15 1.48 -0.58 25.84
N PRO A 16 1.64 0.41 26.74
CA PRO A 16 2.79 1.31 26.73
C PRO A 16 4.11 0.51 26.70
N ASP A 17 5.10 1.00 25.98
CA ASP A 17 6.43 0.40 25.80
C ASP A 17 6.48 -0.94 25.05
N HIS A 18 5.36 -1.39 24.50
CA HIS A 18 5.31 -2.53 23.58
C HIS A 18 5.17 -2.07 22.13
N TYR A 19 5.69 -2.90 21.24
CA TYR A 19 5.70 -2.63 19.81
C TYR A 19 5.14 -3.83 19.05
N LEU A 20 4.33 -3.55 18.05
CA LEU A 20 3.79 -4.54 17.11
C LEU A 20 4.65 -4.54 15.85
N LEU A 21 5.10 -5.71 15.45
CA LEU A 21 5.88 -5.86 14.22
C LEU A 21 4.99 -5.60 13.01
N VAL A 22 5.43 -4.69 12.14
CA VAL A 22 4.77 -4.38 10.87
C VAL A 22 5.51 -5.08 9.73
N TYR A 23 6.84 -5.04 9.73
CA TYR A 23 7.65 -5.62 8.67
C TYR A 23 9.01 -6.12 9.20
N GLY A 24 9.52 -7.22 8.60
CA GLY A 24 10.85 -7.75 8.89
C GLY A 24 10.90 -8.94 9.84
N ARG A 25 9.86 -9.81 9.83
CA ARG A 25 9.78 -11.00 10.68
C ARG A 25 11.01 -11.89 10.62
N ARG A 26 11.51 -12.20 9.40
CA ARG A 26 12.72 -13.04 9.25
C ARG A 26 13.95 -12.44 9.93
N ARG A 27 14.10 -11.09 9.88
CA ARG A 27 15.20 -10.40 10.56
C ARG A 27 15.06 -10.46 12.08
N LEU A 28 13.82 -10.27 12.58
CA LEU A 28 13.54 -10.39 14.00
C LEU A 28 13.85 -11.82 14.51
N GLU A 29 13.44 -12.83 13.78
CA GLU A 29 13.70 -14.24 14.10
C GLU A 29 15.20 -14.56 14.05
N ALA A 30 15.93 -14.05 13.06
CA ALA A 30 17.38 -14.22 12.97
C ALA A 30 18.11 -13.57 14.16
N VAL A 31 17.65 -12.40 14.63
CA VAL A 31 18.23 -11.76 15.82
C VAL A 31 17.88 -12.53 17.09
N ARG A 32 16.63 -13.01 17.21
CA ARG A 32 16.21 -13.85 18.36
C ARG A 32 16.98 -15.16 18.46
N GLY A 33 17.32 -15.76 17.31
CA GLY A 33 18.11 -16.99 17.25
C GLY A 33 19.62 -16.77 17.41
N SER A 34 20.09 -15.52 17.48
CA SER A 34 21.50 -15.21 17.60
C SER A 34 21.94 -15.07 19.06
N SER A 35 22.94 -15.83 19.46
CA SER A 35 23.60 -15.68 20.78
C SER A 35 24.44 -14.40 20.90
N GLN A 36 24.75 -13.76 19.78
CA GLN A 36 25.63 -12.58 19.73
C GLN A 36 24.88 -11.25 19.62
N LEU A 37 23.60 -11.25 19.22
CA LEU A 37 22.80 -10.07 18.99
C LEU A 37 21.65 -9.99 20.01
N GLY A 38 21.84 -9.20 21.05
CA GLY A 38 20.82 -8.97 22.08
C GLY A 38 19.80 -7.86 21.73
N LYS A 39 20.01 -7.12 20.63
CA LYS A 39 19.16 -5.97 20.24
C LYS A 39 18.90 -6.01 18.75
N VAL A 40 17.66 -5.63 18.36
CA VAL A 40 17.27 -5.45 16.98
C VAL A 40 17.15 -3.95 16.67
N ARG A 41 17.66 -3.53 15.52
CA ARG A 41 17.41 -2.17 15.03
C ARG A 41 15.99 -2.13 14.48
N ALA A 42 15.18 -1.25 15.05
CA ALA A 42 13.79 -1.07 14.67
C ALA A 42 13.51 0.40 14.37
N MET A 43 12.64 0.63 13.41
CA MET A 43 12.05 1.94 13.15
C MET A 43 10.60 1.91 13.64
N ILE A 44 10.23 2.97 14.36
CA ILE A 44 8.89 3.10 14.92
C ILE A 44 8.08 4.01 14.00
N ALA A 45 7.03 3.48 13.39
CA ALA A 45 6.10 4.26 12.56
C ALA A 45 4.81 4.56 13.33
N ALA A 46 4.31 5.78 13.15
CA ALA A 46 2.95 6.14 13.53
C ALA A 46 2.02 5.69 12.39
N MET A 47 1.44 4.50 12.49
CA MET A 47 0.55 3.90 11.50
C MET A 47 -0.82 3.66 12.11
N ASP A 48 -1.87 3.81 11.30
CA ASP A 48 -3.19 3.34 11.68
C ASP A 48 -3.27 1.79 11.63
N ASP A 49 -4.33 1.25 12.23
CA ASP A 49 -4.53 -0.19 12.31
C ASP A 49 -4.72 -0.83 10.95
N HIS A 50 -5.32 -0.12 10.00
CA HIS A 50 -5.59 -0.65 8.66
C HIS A 50 -4.30 -0.85 7.86
N ALA A 51 -3.41 0.15 7.83
CA ALA A 51 -2.12 0.03 7.14
C ALA A 51 -1.23 -1.05 7.77
N ALA A 52 -1.26 -1.19 9.10
CA ALA A 52 -0.54 -2.24 9.80
C ALA A 52 -1.10 -3.63 9.50
N VAL A 53 -2.42 -3.78 9.42
CA VAL A 53 -3.07 -5.06 9.06
C VAL A 53 -2.73 -5.45 7.63
N VAL A 54 -2.79 -4.53 6.68
CA VAL A 54 -2.43 -4.80 5.28
C VAL A 54 -0.97 -5.25 5.19
N ALA A 55 -0.05 -4.60 5.90
CA ALA A 55 1.35 -4.97 5.93
C ALA A 55 1.58 -6.34 6.60
N GLN A 56 0.88 -6.66 7.71
CA GLN A 56 0.97 -7.95 8.39
C GLN A 56 0.35 -9.09 7.57
N VAL A 57 -0.78 -8.85 6.92
CA VAL A 57 -1.44 -9.85 6.07
C VAL A 57 -0.54 -10.20 4.88
N SER A 58 0.14 -9.23 4.30
CA SER A 58 1.10 -9.45 3.20
C SER A 58 2.31 -10.28 3.62
N GLU A 59 2.79 -10.11 4.85
CA GLU A 59 3.89 -10.92 5.39
C GLU A 59 3.44 -12.34 5.73
N ASN A 60 2.26 -12.49 6.36
CA ASN A 60 1.76 -13.79 6.83
C ASN A 60 1.22 -14.68 5.71
N THR A 61 0.73 -14.10 4.62
CA THR A 61 0.14 -14.89 3.53
C THR A 61 1.20 -15.55 2.65
N GLY A 62 2.49 -15.17 2.76
CA GLY A 62 3.65 -15.86 2.11
C GLY A 62 3.51 -16.13 0.61
N ARG A 63 2.44 -15.64 -0.06
CA ARG A 63 2.04 -16.01 -1.41
C ARG A 63 1.57 -14.88 -2.31
N ARG A 64 1.35 -13.67 -1.80
CA ARG A 64 1.08 -12.49 -2.64
C ARG A 64 1.82 -11.29 -2.09
N ASP A 65 2.78 -10.78 -2.88
CA ASP A 65 3.35 -9.46 -2.64
C ASP A 65 2.24 -8.40 -2.64
N LEU A 66 2.44 -7.31 -1.89
CA LEU A 66 1.57 -6.14 -1.99
C LEU A 66 1.39 -5.75 -3.46
N SER A 67 0.17 -5.45 -3.85
CA SER A 67 -0.12 -4.88 -5.16
C SER A 67 0.56 -3.52 -5.32
N PHE A 68 0.58 -2.99 -6.55
CA PHE A 68 1.18 -1.69 -6.79
C PHE A 68 0.52 -0.59 -5.95
N ILE A 69 -0.82 -0.55 -5.89
CA ILE A 69 -1.53 0.51 -5.15
C ILE A 69 -1.35 0.37 -3.63
N GLU A 70 -1.30 -0.84 -3.11
CA GLU A 70 -1.01 -1.08 -1.69
C GLU A 70 0.40 -0.61 -1.32
N LYS A 71 1.40 -0.90 -2.16
CA LYS A 71 2.77 -0.37 -1.99
C LYS A 71 2.80 1.16 -2.07
N ALA A 72 2.00 1.75 -2.96
CA ALA A 72 1.92 3.20 -3.14
C ALA A 72 1.29 3.89 -1.92
N LEU A 73 0.17 3.38 -1.42
CA LEU A 73 -0.47 3.89 -0.19
C LEU A 73 0.43 3.70 1.03
N PHE A 74 1.11 2.58 1.12
CA PHE A 74 2.02 2.31 2.22
C PHE A 74 3.26 3.21 2.18
N ALA A 75 3.81 3.48 0.98
CA ALA A 75 4.87 4.47 0.81
C ALA A 75 4.42 5.87 1.25
N GLN A 76 3.19 6.26 0.91
CA GLN A 76 2.61 7.53 1.33
C GLN A 76 2.49 7.61 2.85
N GLU A 77 1.96 6.58 3.49
CA GLU A 77 1.80 6.53 4.94
C GLU A 77 3.14 6.61 5.68
N LEU A 78 4.16 5.87 5.22
CA LEU A 78 5.50 5.95 5.77
C LEU A 78 6.07 7.35 5.65
N THR A 79 5.89 8.00 4.49
CA THR A 79 6.39 9.36 4.25
C THR A 79 5.67 10.39 5.14
N GLU A 80 4.34 10.31 5.25
CA GLU A 80 3.51 11.23 6.03
C GLU A 80 3.71 11.06 7.54
N SER A 81 4.01 9.85 8.00
CA SER A 81 4.31 9.57 9.41
C SER A 81 5.72 10.02 9.83
N GLY A 82 6.51 10.60 8.92
CA GLY A 82 7.87 11.00 9.22
C GLY A 82 8.85 9.84 9.41
N PHE A 83 8.53 8.68 8.85
CA PHE A 83 9.32 7.46 8.96
C PHE A 83 10.77 7.62 8.51
N GLY A 84 11.05 8.53 7.58
CA GLY A 84 12.38 8.76 7.06
C GLY A 84 12.36 9.33 5.64
N ASN A 85 13.51 9.28 4.99
CA ASN A 85 13.64 9.75 3.61
C ASN A 85 13.18 8.67 2.61
N GLN A 86 13.03 9.06 1.34
CA GLN A 86 12.60 8.14 0.28
C GLN A 86 13.51 6.91 0.08
N THR A 87 14.77 7.00 0.47
CA THR A 87 15.71 5.89 0.37
C THR A 87 15.36 4.81 1.41
N GLU A 88 15.06 5.21 2.62
CA GLU A 88 14.65 4.30 3.70
C GLU A 88 13.29 3.65 3.40
N VAL A 89 12.34 4.42 2.85
CA VAL A 89 11.05 3.88 2.37
C VAL A 89 11.28 2.86 1.26
N ALA A 90 12.19 3.14 0.31
CA ALA A 90 12.52 2.24 -0.79
C ALA A 90 13.11 0.91 -0.29
N GLU A 91 13.99 0.95 0.70
CA GLU A 91 14.56 -0.24 1.33
C GLU A 91 13.51 -1.11 2.01
N VAL A 92 12.60 -0.48 2.78
CA VAL A 92 11.52 -1.18 3.48
C VAL A 92 10.56 -1.87 2.52
N LEU A 93 10.20 -1.19 1.43
CA LEU A 93 9.24 -1.70 0.44
C LEU A 93 9.89 -2.59 -0.63
N ASN A 94 11.22 -2.78 -0.57
CA ASN A 94 12.00 -3.46 -1.60
C ASN A 94 11.73 -2.87 -3.00
N MET A 95 11.81 -1.55 -3.09
CA MET A 95 11.59 -0.76 -4.30
C MET A 95 12.83 0.10 -4.60
N THR A 96 12.94 0.61 -5.82
CA THR A 96 13.91 1.67 -6.12
C THR A 96 13.39 3.02 -5.65
N LYS A 97 14.27 3.98 -5.39
CA LYS A 97 13.88 5.35 -5.00
C LYS A 97 12.98 6.02 -6.05
N SER A 98 13.27 5.81 -7.33
CA SER A 98 12.43 6.31 -8.42
C SER A 98 11.05 5.65 -8.44
N ALA A 99 10.97 4.34 -8.16
CA ALA A 99 9.70 3.63 -8.06
C ALA A 99 8.85 4.14 -6.89
N VAL A 100 9.46 4.45 -5.74
CA VAL A 100 8.78 5.09 -4.60
C VAL A 100 8.23 6.47 -4.99
N SER A 101 9.04 7.31 -5.64
CA SER A 101 8.58 8.63 -6.08
C SER A 101 7.37 8.56 -7.00
N MET A 102 7.39 7.63 -7.97
CA MET A 102 6.27 7.41 -8.88
C MET A 102 5.04 6.85 -8.16
N ALA A 103 5.23 5.92 -7.25
CA ALA A 103 4.15 5.35 -6.44
C ALA A 103 3.47 6.42 -5.57
N LEU A 104 4.24 7.30 -4.92
CA LEU A 104 3.74 8.43 -4.15
C LEU A 104 2.90 9.39 -5.02
N SER A 105 3.34 9.66 -6.24
CA SER A 105 2.58 10.50 -7.18
C SER A 105 1.22 9.89 -7.49
N VAL A 106 1.16 8.59 -7.75
CA VAL A 106 -0.10 7.87 -8.00
C VAL A 106 -0.98 7.86 -6.75
N ALA A 107 -0.44 7.53 -5.59
CA ALA A 107 -1.21 7.48 -4.34
C ALA A 107 -1.88 8.82 -4.01
N ARG A 108 -1.14 9.93 -4.17
CA ARG A 108 -1.67 11.28 -3.95
C ARG A 108 -2.77 11.66 -4.94
N ALA A 109 -2.59 11.31 -6.21
CA ALA A 109 -3.54 11.66 -7.25
C ALA A 109 -4.84 10.84 -7.17
N VAL A 110 -4.74 9.55 -6.87
CA VAL A 110 -5.91 8.65 -6.73
C VAL A 110 -6.65 8.93 -5.42
N GLY A 111 -5.91 9.23 -4.35
CA GLY A 111 -6.45 9.40 -3.01
C GLY A 111 -6.80 8.07 -2.34
N ARG A 112 -6.80 8.10 -1.00
CA ARG A 112 -7.03 6.91 -0.16
C ARG A 112 -8.40 6.28 -0.41
N ASP A 113 -9.45 7.10 -0.43
CA ASP A 113 -10.84 6.62 -0.51
C ASP A 113 -11.11 5.87 -1.83
N LEU A 114 -10.68 6.44 -2.97
CA LEU A 114 -10.85 5.78 -4.27
C LEU A 114 -9.99 4.52 -4.36
N ALA A 115 -8.75 4.56 -3.88
CA ALA A 115 -7.88 3.39 -3.88
C ALA A 115 -8.44 2.24 -3.03
N GLN A 116 -9.02 2.53 -1.86
CA GLN A 116 -9.69 1.55 -1.01
C GLN A 116 -10.98 1.01 -1.63
N ALA A 117 -11.77 1.88 -2.28
CA ALA A 117 -12.98 1.47 -2.99
C ALA A 117 -12.69 0.53 -4.14
N ILE A 118 -11.63 0.78 -4.91
CA ILE A 118 -11.14 -0.12 -5.97
C ILE A 118 -10.62 -1.42 -5.35
N GLY A 119 -9.79 -1.34 -4.32
CA GLY A 119 -9.14 -2.48 -3.69
C GLY A 119 -7.75 -2.79 -4.28
N PRO A 120 -7.14 -3.94 -3.93
CA PRO A 120 -5.74 -4.23 -4.22
C PRO A 120 -5.40 -4.33 -5.71
N ALA A 121 -6.31 -4.82 -6.55
CA ALA A 121 -6.16 -4.92 -7.99
C ALA A 121 -4.79 -5.51 -8.42
N HIS A 122 -4.44 -6.69 -7.88
CA HIS A 122 -3.12 -7.32 -8.07
C HIS A 122 -2.71 -7.48 -9.54
N GLY A 123 -3.68 -7.63 -10.46
CA GLY A 123 -3.43 -7.70 -11.90
C GLY A 123 -3.11 -6.35 -12.57
N ILE A 124 -3.18 -5.24 -11.83
CA ILE A 124 -3.00 -3.87 -12.37
C ILE A 124 -1.62 -3.34 -12.00
N GLY A 125 -0.75 -3.28 -12.99
CA GLY A 125 0.59 -2.70 -12.84
C GLY A 125 0.59 -1.17 -12.93
N ARG A 126 1.74 -0.58 -12.57
CA ARG A 126 1.97 0.87 -12.59
C ARG A 126 1.48 1.58 -13.85
N PRO A 127 1.75 1.12 -15.09
CA PRO A 127 1.37 1.87 -16.28
C PRO A 127 -0.14 2.14 -16.39
N ARG A 128 -0.96 1.21 -15.90
CA ARG A 128 -2.41 1.37 -15.87
C ARG A 128 -2.87 2.36 -14.80
N TRP A 129 -2.21 2.38 -13.64
CA TRP A 129 -2.46 3.38 -12.60
C TRP A 129 -2.03 4.78 -13.05
N ASP A 130 -0.89 4.91 -13.75
CA ASP A 130 -0.45 6.18 -14.35
C ASP A 130 -1.47 6.70 -15.39
N ALA A 131 -2.04 5.79 -16.20
CA ALA A 131 -3.11 6.15 -17.15
C ALA A 131 -4.39 6.60 -16.43
N LEU A 132 -4.80 5.89 -15.35
CA LEU A 132 -5.94 6.30 -14.53
C LEU A 132 -5.76 7.70 -13.96
N VAL A 133 -4.58 8.04 -13.47
CA VAL A 133 -4.25 9.39 -12.94
C VAL A 133 -4.41 10.45 -14.02
N LYS A 134 -3.95 10.20 -15.24
CA LYS A 134 -4.15 11.13 -16.38
C LYS A 134 -5.63 11.32 -16.70
N ASP A 135 -6.40 10.24 -16.72
CA ASP A 135 -7.83 10.29 -16.97
C ASP A 135 -8.57 11.03 -15.83
N LEU A 136 -8.15 10.87 -14.56
CA LEU A 136 -8.68 11.61 -13.39
C LEU A 136 -8.48 13.11 -13.53
N GLN A 137 -7.28 13.54 -13.95
CA GLN A 137 -6.95 14.94 -14.13
C GLN A 137 -7.71 15.57 -15.32
N ALA A 138 -7.96 14.78 -16.36
CA ALA A 138 -8.65 15.25 -17.56
C ALA A 138 -10.18 15.30 -17.41
N ALA A 139 -10.77 14.35 -16.70
CA ALA A 139 -12.22 14.20 -16.61
C ALA A 139 -12.91 15.16 -15.63
N ALA A 140 -12.18 15.73 -14.66
CA ALA A 140 -12.69 16.63 -13.63
C ALA A 140 -13.97 16.11 -12.92
N LEU A 141 -14.13 14.78 -12.79
CA LEU A 141 -15.25 14.15 -12.09
C LEU A 141 -15.05 14.21 -10.57
N PRO A 142 -16.14 14.34 -9.78
CA PRO A 142 -16.05 14.28 -8.33
C PRO A 142 -15.56 12.91 -7.86
N LEU A 143 -14.58 12.88 -6.95
CA LEU A 143 -14.07 11.63 -6.38
C LEU A 143 -15.16 10.73 -5.75
N PRO A 144 -16.18 11.27 -5.03
CA PRO A 144 -17.24 10.43 -4.48
C PRO A 144 -17.99 9.62 -5.55
N GLU A 145 -18.24 10.18 -6.73
CA GLU A 145 -18.88 9.46 -7.83
C GLU A 145 -18.05 8.24 -8.27
N LEU A 146 -16.73 8.40 -8.33
CA LEU A 146 -15.83 7.31 -8.71
C LEU A 146 -15.71 6.25 -7.63
N VAL A 147 -15.78 6.65 -6.37
CA VAL A 147 -15.87 5.73 -5.21
C VAL A 147 -17.14 4.89 -5.32
N ASP A 148 -18.28 5.50 -5.60
CA ASP A 148 -19.56 4.78 -5.78
C ASP A 148 -19.49 3.80 -6.95
N VAL A 149 -18.91 4.19 -8.09
CA VAL A 149 -18.67 3.30 -9.24
C VAL A 149 -17.83 2.09 -8.85
N ALA A 150 -16.74 2.30 -8.11
CA ALA A 150 -15.87 1.21 -7.68
C ALA A 150 -16.59 0.26 -6.72
N GLN A 151 -17.27 0.79 -5.71
CA GLN A 151 -18.01 0.01 -4.73
C GLN A 151 -19.15 -0.79 -5.38
N HIS A 152 -19.91 -0.16 -6.27
CA HIS A 152 -20.96 -0.82 -7.02
C HIS A 152 -20.41 -1.99 -7.86
N SER A 153 -19.32 -1.77 -8.59
CA SER A 153 -18.68 -2.82 -9.38
C SER A 153 -18.25 -4.00 -8.52
N ARG A 154 -17.70 -3.74 -7.33
CA ARG A 154 -17.30 -4.81 -6.39
C ARG A 154 -18.48 -5.58 -5.82
N SER A 155 -19.58 -4.89 -5.51
CA SER A 155 -20.78 -5.51 -4.97
C SER A 155 -21.51 -6.41 -5.99
N GLN A 156 -21.34 -6.13 -7.29
CA GLN A 156 -21.88 -6.91 -8.39
C GLN A 156 -20.98 -8.06 -8.85
N ALA A 157 -19.80 -8.19 -8.25
CA ALA A 157 -18.88 -9.26 -8.60
C ALA A 157 -19.49 -10.63 -8.28
N ARG A 158 -19.30 -11.59 -9.19
CA ARG A 158 -19.75 -12.97 -8.98
C ARG A 158 -19.02 -13.60 -7.79
N PRO A 159 -19.65 -14.51 -7.05
CA PRO A 159 -19.03 -15.20 -5.91
C PRO A 159 -17.77 -16.01 -6.27
N ASP A 160 -17.63 -16.42 -7.55
CA ASP A 160 -16.50 -17.17 -8.08
C ASP A 160 -15.30 -16.30 -8.49
N VAL A 161 -15.45 -14.98 -8.49
CA VAL A 161 -14.35 -14.04 -8.80
C VAL A 161 -13.45 -13.86 -7.58
N ALA A 162 -12.24 -14.39 -7.68
CA ALA A 162 -11.27 -14.35 -6.57
C ALA A 162 -10.79 -12.92 -6.21
N ASP A 163 -10.76 -12.01 -7.17
CA ASP A 163 -10.36 -10.60 -6.96
C ASP A 163 -11.25 -9.64 -7.75
N PRO A 164 -12.32 -9.10 -7.14
CA PRO A 164 -13.23 -8.15 -7.79
C PRO A 164 -12.63 -6.76 -7.99
N SER A 165 -11.45 -6.48 -7.44
CA SER A 165 -10.84 -5.15 -7.50
C SER A 165 -10.34 -4.79 -8.90
N VAL A 166 -10.00 -5.77 -9.73
CA VAL A 166 -9.64 -5.53 -11.14
C VAL A 166 -10.87 -5.02 -11.92
N ALA A 167 -12.04 -5.62 -11.72
CA ALA A 167 -13.28 -5.17 -12.34
C ALA A 167 -13.67 -3.75 -11.87
N ALA A 168 -13.47 -3.45 -10.60
CA ALA A 168 -13.70 -2.11 -10.04
C ALA A 168 -12.75 -1.07 -10.66
N PHE A 169 -11.48 -1.41 -10.82
CA PHE A 169 -10.52 -0.56 -11.53
C PHE A 169 -10.95 -0.28 -12.96
N ASP A 170 -11.39 -1.31 -13.68
CA ASP A 170 -11.84 -1.18 -15.06
C ASP A 170 -13.12 -0.34 -15.19
N ALA A 171 -14.07 -0.49 -14.25
CA ALA A 171 -15.28 0.31 -14.21
C ALA A 171 -15.00 1.81 -14.02
N VAL A 172 -14.11 2.13 -13.07
CA VAL A 172 -13.65 3.51 -12.84
C VAL A 172 -12.96 4.08 -14.08
N SER A 173 -12.01 3.31 -14.66
CA SER A 173 -11.30 3.74 -15.89
C SER A 173 -12.26 4.00 -17.05
N LEU A 174 -13.27 3.14 -17.22
CA LEU A 174 -14.28 3.30 -18.27
C LEU A 174 -15.14 4.55 -18.04
N ARG A 175 -15.54 4.81 -16.78
CA ARG A 175 -16.32 6.00 -16.39
C ARG A 175 -15.57 7.30 -16.72
N LEU A 176 -14.27 7.33 -16.36
CA LEU A 176 -13.40 8.48 -16.65
C LEU A 176 -13.25 8.73 -18.15
N ARG A 177 -12.93 7.68 -18.91
CA ARG A 177 -12.77 7.82 -20.39
C ARG A 177 -14.04 8.28 -21.11
N LYS A 178 -15.22 7.90 -20.60
CA LYS A 178 -16.49 8.41 -21.15
C LYS A 178 -16.66 9.91 -20.88
N ALA A 179 -16.20 10.40 -19.73
CA ALA A 179 -16.29 11.82 -19.39
C ALA A 179 -15.30 12.69 -20.18
N VAL A 180 -14.11 12.18 -20.49
CA VAL A 180 -13.10 12.92 -21.29
C VAL A 180 -13.51 13.05 -22.77
N LYS A 181 -14.40 12.16 -23.27
CA LYS A 181 -14.84 12.18 -24.69
C LYS A 181 -16.04 13.08 -24.97
N VAL A 182 -16.61 13.69 -23.94
CA VAL A 182 -17.73 14.66 -24.05
C VAL A 182 -17.19 16.06 -23.91
#